data_015f7144c6e41bfb9bffff30e2cadc2b
#
_entry.id   015f7144c6e41bfb9bffff30e2cadc2b
#
_cell.length_a   1.000
_cell.length_b   1.000
_cell.length_c   1.000
_cell.angle_alpha   90.00
_cell.angle_beta   90.00
_cell.angle_gamma   90.00
#
_symmetry.space_group_name_H-M   'P 1'
#
loop_
_entity.id
_entity.type
_entity.pdbx_description
1 polymer ?
#
loop_
_entity_poly.entity_id
_entity_poly.type
_entity_poly.pdbx_seq_one_letter_code
_entity_poly.pdbx_strand_id
1 'polypeptide(L)'
;MNPITQHDPAGTRTPGPGRQTAPPAHHDRRRRRHRAHTTSATAGILGAAAIAAVLLGNAAPAFATMPPGSPRFAADPPASVPANGRLEATFTATPVSVTPNLGMVELLITGTGTVQGFGAATEVIGAVQDHTVSPCGVGGASISGQRRIILTGGVLVQHEAGMACITASGPQVSATYRVDGQASTGIFAGARGTGHVSVDVTTGHETLSGTLILTPRAT
;
A
#
# COMPACT_ATOMS: atom_id res chain seq x y z
N MET A 1 23.40 -4.12 -53.02
CA MET A 1 24.47 -5.01 -53.50
C MET A 1 25.60 -4.92 -52.52
N ASN A 2 25.78 -5.91 -51.78
CA ASN A 2 26.99 -6.53 -51.22
C ASN A 2 26.68 -7.34 -49.95
N PRO A 3 27.37 -8.44 -49.76
CA PRO A 3 26.75 -9.64 -49.19
C PRO A 3 27.28 -10.01 -47.82
N ILE A 4 26.46 -10.79 -47.13
CA ILE A 4 26.68 -12.00 -46.35
C ILE A 4 28.14 -12.28 -45.92
N THR A 5 28.33 -12.47 -44.60
CA THR A 5 29.27 -13.48 -44.11
C THR A 5 28.70 -14.16 -42.84
N GLN A 6 28.35 -15.43 -43.03
CA GLN A 6 28.15 -16.45 -41.98
C GLN A 6 29.51 -16.84 -41.42
N HIS A 7 29.55 -17.05 -40.10
CA HIS A 7 30.52 -17.94 -39.47
C HIS A 7 29.88 -18.67 -38.28
N ASP A 8 29.53 -19.93 -38.50
CA ASP A 8 29.57 -20.98 -37.51
C ASP A 8 31.00 -21.56 -37.51
N PRO A 9 31.53 -22.06 -36.41
CA PRO A 9 31.51 -23.52 -36.29
C PRO A 9 31.32 -24.13 -34.90
N ALA A 10 30.68 -25.24 -34.93
CA ALA A 10 30.56 -26.32 -34.00
C ALA A 10 31.81 -26.66 -33.19
N GLY A 11 31.61 -27.01 -31.93
CA GLY A 11 32.58 -27.61 -31.03
C GLY A 11 31.92 -28.58 -30.07
N THR A 12 31.58 -29.74 -30.58
CA THR A 12 31.20 -30.94 -29.83
C THR A 12 32.32 -31.42 -28.92
N ARG A 13 32.07 -31.68 -27.66
CA ARG A 13 32.78 -32.68 -26.87
C ARG A 13 31.83 -33.39 -25.91
N THR A 14 31.67 -34.67 -26.14
CA THR A 14 30.95 -35.70 -25.41
C THR A 14 31.84 -36.37 -24.33
N PRO A 15 31.33 -37.29 -23.53
CA PRO A 15 31.53 -37.41 -22.09
C PRO A 15 32.49 -38.55 -21.70
N GLY A 16 32.93 -38.51 -20.45
CA GLY A 16 33.65 -39.63 -19.85
C GLY A 16 32.90 -40.16 -18.63
N PRO A 17 32.71 -41.49 -18.54
CA PRO A 17 32.11 -42.10 -17.36
C PRO A 17 33.18 -42.45 -16.32
N GLY A 18 33.05 -41.91 -15.12
CA GLY A 18 33.89 -42.22 -13.96
C GLY A 18 33.12 -42.92 -12.86
N ARG A 19 33.22 -44.22 -12.92
CA ARG A 19 33.27 -45.29 -11.90
C ARG A 19 32.90 -44.92 -10.46
N GLN A 20 31.89 -45.67 -10.01
CA GLN A 20 31.52 -45.99 -8.64
C GLN A 20 32.70 -46.53 -7.80
N THR A 21 32.78 -46.09 -6.58
CA THR A 21 33.33 -46.92 -5.48
C THR A 21 32.51 -46.55 -4.21
N ALA A 22 31.77 -47.51 -3.75
CA ALA A 22 31.22 -47.53 -2.39
C ALA A 22 32.33 -48.08 -1.46
N PRO A 23 32.33 -47.65 -0.22
CA PRO A 23 32.65 -48.51 0.91
C PRO A 23 31.83 -48.15 2.16
N PRO A 24 32.06 -48.84 3.26
CA PRO A 24 31.14 -49.79 3.85
C PRO A 24 30.45 -49.24 5.12
N ALA A 25 29.43 -49.95 5.50
CA ALA A 25 28.69 -49.78 6.72
C ALA A 25 29.55 -49.86 7.98
N HIS A 26 29.45 -48.84 8.82
CA HIS A 26 29.77 -48.96 10.23
C HIS A 26 28.56 -48.59 11.07
N HIS A 27 28.02 -49.62 11.71
CA HIS A 27 27.08 -49.53 12.80
C HIS A 27 27.73 -48.78 13.96
N ASP A 28 27.18 -47.66 14.38
CA ASP A 28 27.32 -47.24 15.76
C ASP A 28 25.97 -46.74 16.29
N ARG A 29 25.41 -47.59 17.12
CA ARG A 29 24.21 -47.32 17.90
C ARG A 29 24.63 -46.43 19.06
N ARG A 30 24.46 -45.16 18.96
CA ARG A 30 24.34 -44.24 20.12
C ARG A 30 23.02 -43.53 20.11
N ARG A 31 22.13 -44.03 20.96
CA ARG A 31 20.94 -43.34 21.48
C ARG A 31 21.36 -41.96 21.94
N ARG A 32 21.14 -40.93 21.12
CA ARG A 32 21.06 -39.54 21.58
C ARG A 32 19.60 -39.14 21.55
N ARG A 33 19.09 -38.92 22.74
CA ARG A 33 17.80 -38.33 23.01
C ARG A 33 17.68 -37.05 22.21
N HIS A 34 16.86 -37.03 21.17
CA HIS A 34 16.43 -35.82 20.51
C HIS A 34 15.58 -35.04 21.50
N ARG A 35 16.18 -34.09 22.20
CA ARG A 35 15.46 -32.93 22.68
C ARG A 35 14.93 -32.24 21.41
N ALA A 36 13.65 -32.32 21.20
CA ALA A 36 12.94 -31.51 20.25
C ALA A 36 13.11 -30.05 20.70
N HIS A 37 14.00 -29.34 20.01
CA HIS A 37 13.97 -27.90 20.03
C HIS A 37 12.80 -27.48 19.14
N THR A 38 11.66 -27.31 19.77
CA THR A 38 10.58 -26.50 19.23
C THR A 38 11.07 -25.05 19.24
N THR A 39 11.78 -24.65 18.22
CA THR A 39 12.16 -23.27 17.99
C THR A 39 11.34 -22.71 16.83
N SER A 40 10.43 -21.83 17.19
CA SER A 40 10.19 -20.57 16.50
C SER A 40 9.37 -20.63 15.23
N ALA A 41 8.05 -20.88 15.42
CA ALA A 41 7.04 -20.36 14.49
C ALA A 41 6.41 -19.02 15.01
N THR A 42 6.96 -18.45 16.09
CA THR A 42 6.37 -17.27 16.76
C THR A 42 6.93 -15.92 16.28
N ALA A 43 8.01 -15.90 15.52
CA ALA A 43 8.63 -14.63 15.09
C ALA A 43 7.85 -13.91 13.98
N GLY A 44 7.09 -14.64 13.14
CA GLY A 44 6.34 -14.03 12.04
C GLY A 44 5.05 -13.31 12.47
N ILE A 45 4.46 -13.74 13.59
CA ILE A 45 3.21 -13.14 14.08
C ILE A 45 3.49 -11.82 14.82
N LEU A 46 4.66 -11.67 15.42
CA LEU A 46 5.03 -10.43 16.13
C LEU A 46 5.26 -9.24 15.20
N GLY A 47 5.72 -9.47 13.96
CA GLY A 47 5.91 -8.40 12.97
C GLY A 47 4.58 -7.83 12.46
N ALA A 48 3.60 -8.70 12.19
CA ALA A 48 2.27 -8.26 11.76
C ALA A 48 1.51 -7.56 12.89
N ALA A 49 1.66 -8.05 14.13
CA ALA A 49 1.08 -7.41 15.30
C ALA A 49 1.70 -6.04 15.61
N ALA A 50 2.99 -5.81 15.27
CA ALA A 50 3.64 -4.53 15.51
C ALA A 50 3.10 -3.41 14.62
N ILE A 51 2.81 -3.67 13.34
CA ILE A 51 2.18 -2.68 12.46
C ILE A 51 0.75 -2.40 12.93
N ALA A 52 -0.01 -3.43 13.28
CA ALA A 52 -1.36 -3.27 13.82
C ALA A 52 -1.37 -2.57 15.20
N ALA A 53 -0.39 -2.85 16.07
CA ALA A 53 -0.31 -2.26 17.40
C ALA A 53 0.06 -0.77 17.37
N VAL A 54 0.90 -0.33 16.42
CA VAL A 54 1.19 1.10 16.23
C VAL A 54 -0.06 1.84 15.77
N LEU A 55 -0.91 1.20 14.96
CA LEU A 55 -2.17 1.77 14.51
C LEU A 55 -3.26 1.79 15.58
N LEU A 56 -3.22 0.89 16.59
CA LEU A 56 -4.24 0.80 17.65
C LEU A 56 -3.92 1.67 18.88
N GLY A 57 -2.74 2.26 18.96
CA GLY A 57 -2.20 2.82 20.22
C GLY A 57 -2.84 4.10 20.73
N ASN A 58 -3.68 4.83 19.98
CA ASN A 58 -4.09 6.18 20.38
C ASN A 58 -5.55 6.59 20.15
N ALA A 59 -6.49 5.68 19.92
CA ALA A 59 -7.87 6.10 19.72
C ALA A 59 -8.87 5.23 20.49
N ALA A 60 -9.33 5.71 21.64
CA ALA A 60 -10.64 5.34 22.13
C ALA A 60 -11.68 6.08 21.28
N PRO A 61 -12.55 5.40 20.51
CA PRO A 61 -13.57 6.09 19.73
C PRO A 61 -14.66 6.62 20.67
N ALA A 62 -14.71 7.92 20.88
CA ALA A 62 -15.94 8.57 21.31
C ALA A 62 -16.89 8.60 20.11
N PHE A 63 -17.84 7.69 20.06
CA PHE A 63 -18.97 7.79 19.14
C PHE A 63 -19.81 9.00 19.53
N ALA A 64 -19.50 10.15 18.97
CA ALA A 64 -20.39 11.28 18.98
C ALA A 64 -21.53 10.99 17.98
N THR A 65 -22.72 10.71 18.49
CA THR A 65 -23.96 10.72 17.71
C THR A 65 -24.08 12.07 17.03
N MET A 66 -23.97 12.10 15.70
CA MET A 66 -24.21 13.30 14.91
C MET A 66 -25.67 13.73 15.10
N PRO A 67 -25.94 14.98 15.51
CA PRO A 67 -27.29 15.50 15.53
C PRO A 67 -27.81 15.64 14.09
N PRO A 68 -29.12 15.42 13.85
CA PRO A 68 -29.74 15.66 12.55
C PRO A 68 -29.89 17.15 12.32
N GLY A 69 -28.94 17.74 11.64
CA GLY A 69 -28.93 19.15 11.26
C GLY A 69 -27.75 19.37 10.32
N SER A 70 -27.96 19.07 9.04
CA SER A 70 -26.95 19.37 8.02
C SER A 70 -26.73 20.89 7.99
N PRO A 71 -25.52 21.39 8.33
CA PRO A 71 -25.19 22.76 7.99
C PRO A 71 -25.22 22.87 6.46
N ARG A 72 -26.10 23.67 5.92
CA ARG A 72 -25.98 24.13 4.53
C ARG A 72 -24.73 25.00 4.49
N PHE A 73 -23.60 24.42 4.13
CA PHE A 73 -22.45 25.19 3.72
C PHE A 73 -22.85 25.98 2.48
N ALA A 74 -22.99 27.29 2.63
CA ALA A 74 -22.97 28.19 1.48
C ALA A 74 -21.64 27.94 0.78
N ALA A 75 -21.70 27.32 -0.39
CA ALA A 75 -20.51 27.04 -1.17
C ALA A 75 -19.99 28.37 -1.70
N ASP A 76 -18.96 28.90 -1.08
CA ASP A 76 -18.07 29.82 -1.78
C ASP A 76 -17.59 29.12 -3.04
N PRO A 77 -17.59 29.81 -4.20
CA PRO A 77 -17.12 29.22 -5.44
C PRO A 77 -15.69 28.74 -5.21
N PRO A 78 -15.35 27.52 -5.64
CA PRO A 78 -14.04 26.96 -5.41
C PRO A 78 -12.99 27.93 -5.93
N ALA A 79 -12.00 28.23 -5.10
CA ALA A 79 -10.80 28.91 -5.51
C ALA A 79 -10.30 28.23 -6.78
N SER A 80 -9.90 29.01 -7.77
CA SER A 80 -9.54 28.59 -9.13
C SER A 80 -8.84 27.23 -9.16
N VAL A 81 -9.48 26.27 -9.84
CA VAL A 81 -8.90 24.94 -10.10
C VAL A 81 -7.44 25.10 -10.55
N PRO A 82 -6.47 24.39 -9.96
CA PRO A 82 -5.08 24.53 -10.33
C PRO A 82 -4.92 24.33 -11.84
N ALA A 83 -4.48 25.36 -12.56
CA ALA A 83 -4.40 25.36 -14.01
C ALA A 83 -3.35 24.39 -14.58
N ASN A 84 -2.55 23.76 -13.71
CA ASN A 84 -1.37 22.96 -14.10
C ASN A 84 -1.57 21.43 -13.98
N GLY A 85 -2.77 20.96 -13.65
CA GLY A 85 -3.06 19.52 -13.58
C GLY A 85 -2.29 18.76 -12.48
N ARG A 86 -1.71 19.44 -11.50
CA ARG A 86 -0.96 18.85 -10.39
C ARG A 86 -1.87 18.63 -9.20
N LEU A 87 -1.78 17.45 -8.59
CA LEU A 87 -2.40 17.13 -7.32
C LEU A 87 -1.31 17.04 -6.26
N GLU A 88 -1.42 17.88 -5.24
CA GLU A 88 -0.62 17.80 -4.02
C GLU A 88 -1.55 17.88 -2.82
N ALA A 89 -1.38 16.97 -1.88
CA ALA A 89 -2.17 16.93 -0.68
C ALA A 89 -1.35 16.44 0.52
N THR A 90 -1.73 16.89 1.71
CA THR A 90 -1.20 16.40 2.99
C THR A 90 -2.35 16.10 3.91
N PHE A 91 -2.26 14.95 4.62
CA PHE A 91 -3.25 14.52 5.59
C PHE A 91 -2.57 14.08 6.88
N THR A 92 -3.36 14.09 7.95
CA THR A 92 -3.09 13.32 9.16
C THR A 92 -4.17 12.27 9.27
N ALA A 93 -3.76 11.02 9.12
CA ALA A 93 -4.63 9.85 9.04
C ALA A 93 -4.63 9.07 10.36
N THR A 94 -5.79 8.52 10.70
CA THR A 94 -5.98 7.70 11.90
C THR A 94 -6.80 6.46 11.55
N PRO A 95 -6.38 5.26 11.95
CA PRO A 95 -7.19 4.06 11.75
C PRO A 95 -8.45 4.09 12.62
N VAL A 96 -9.56 3.74 12.01
CA VAL A 96 -10.88 3.61 12.67
C VAL A 96 -11.15 2.15 13.03
N SER A 97 -10.79 1.23 12.15
CA SER A 97 -10.89 -0.21 12.41
C SER A 97 -9.76 -0.98 11.75
N VAL A 98 -9.37 -2.08 12.39
CA VAL A 98 -8.36 -3.02 11.94
C VAL A 98 -8.92 -4.42 12.15
N THR A 99 -9.17 -5.15 11.06
CA THR A 99 -9.77 -6.49 11.11
C THR A 99 -8.79 -7.52 10.52
N PRO A 100 -8.16 -8.36 11.34
CA PRO A 100 -7.28 -9.42 10.84
C PRO A 100 -8.09 -10.57 10.23
N ASN A 101 -7.63 -11.09 9.10
CA ASN A 101 -8.23 -12.21 8.40
C ASN A 101 -7.19 -13.05 7.64
N LEU A 102 -6.83 -14.23 8.17
CA LEU A 102 -5.99 -15.26 7.51
C LEU A 102 -4.75 -14.72 6.75
N GLY A 103 -3.94 -13.87 7.41
CA GLY A 103 -2.75 -13.29 6.79
C GLY A 103 -3.01 -11.98 6.04
N MET A 104 -4.25 -11.56 5.97
CA MET A 104 -4.66 -10.23 5.51
C MET A 104 -5.13 -9.37 6.69
N VAL A 105 -5.07 -8.07 6.53
CA VAL A 105 -5.61 -7.10 7.47
C VAL A 105 -6.44 -6.08 6.70
N GLU A 106 -7.73 -6.01 7.03
CA GLU A 106 -8.60 -4.97 6.50
C GLU A 106 -8.53 -3.74 7.37
N LEU A 107 -8.34 -2.59 6.75
CA LEU A 107 -8.17 -1.30 7.39
C LEU A 107 -9.26 -0.35 6.93
N LEU A 108 -9.88 0.35 7.89
CA LEU A 108 -10.64 1.57 7.64
C LEU A 108 -9.90 2.72 8.31
N ILE A 109 -9.52 3.72 7.53
CA ILE A 109 -8.73 4.86 7.98
C ILE A 109 -9.50 6.14 7.64
N THR A 110 -9.44 7.13 8.52
CA THR A 110 -9.94 8.48 8.24
C THR A 110 -8.83 9.49 8.47
N GLY A 111 -8.86 10.58 7.71
CA GLY A 111 -7.88 11.64 7.85
C GLY A 111 -8.48 13.01 7.57
N THR A 112 -7.78 14.03 8.04
CA THR A 112 -8.06 15.43 7.73
C THR A 112 -6.80 16.10 7.21
N GLY A 113 -6.95 17.01 6.28
CA GLY A 113 -5.79 17.64 5.66
C GLY A 113 -6.17 18.76 4.70
N THR A 114 -5.25 18.99 3.76
CA THR A 114 -5.42 20.01 2.72
C THR A 114 -5.02 19.47 1.36
N VAL A 115 -5.74 19.89 0.34
CA VAL A 115 -5.40 19.65 -1.06
C VAL A 115 -5.11 20.99 -1.72
N GLN A 116 -3.94 21.11 -2.34
CA GLN A 116 -3.51 22.35 -2.97
C GLN A 116 -4.49 22.79 -4.04
N GLY A 117 -4.95 24.05 -3.93
CA GLY A 117 -5.92 24.64 -4.83
C GLY A 117 -7.39 24.27 -4.54
N PHE A 118 -7.65 23.32 -3.64
CA PHE A 118 -9.02 22.91 -3.26
C PHE A 118 -9.32 23.16 -1.78
N GLY A 119 -8.29 23.44 -0.95
CA GLY A 119 -8.46 23.78 0.47
C GLY A 119 -8.56 22.57 1.39
N ALA A 120 -9.30 22.75 2.50
CA ALA A 120 -9.49 21.71 3.51
C ALA A 120 -10.22 20.49 2.95
N ALA A 121 -9.77 19.31 3.37
CA ALA A 121 -10.30 18.04 2.92
C ALA A 121 -10.41 17.04 4.08
N THR A 122 -11.32 16.10 3.94
CA THR A 122 -11.34 14.86 4.73
C THR A 122 -11.14 13.67 3.81
N GLU A 123 -10.56 12.61 4.36
CA GLU A 123 -10.40 11.37 3.60
C GLU A 123 -10.96 10.18 4.35
N VAL A 124 -11.37 9.18 3.58
CA VAL A 124 -11.75 7.85 4.05
C VAL A 124 -11.06 6.83 3.16
N ILE A 125 -10.31 5.91 3.77
CA ILE A 125 -9.55 4.89 3.06
C ILE A 125 -10.02 3.52 3.55
N GLY A 126 -10.46 2.68 2.63
CA GLY A 126 -10.63 1.25 2.84
C GLY A 126 -9.47 0.52 2.17
N ALA A 127 -8.65 -0.18 2.94
CA ALA A 127 -7.47 -0.86 2.42
C ALA A 127 -7.35 -2.28 2.96
N VAL A 128 -6.68 -3.13 2.19
CA VAL A 128 -6.28 -4.48 2.58
C VAL A 128 -4.76 -4.55 2.55
N GLN A 129 -4.17 -5.01 3.65
CA GLN A 129 -2.77 -5.42 3.73
C GLN A 129 -2.68 -6.93 3.62
N ASP A 130 -1.92 -7.43 2.66
CA ASP A 130 -1.65 -8.86 2.49
C ASP A 130 -0.23 -9.16 2.96
N HIS A 131 -0.13 -9.82 4.12
CA HIS A 131 1.12 -10.25 4.73
C HIS A 131 1.63 -11.60 4.21
N THR A 132 0.88 -12.27 3.35
CA THR A 132 1.37 -13.46 2.64
C THR A 132 2.38 -13.09 1.56
N VAL A 133 2.34 -11.83 1.10
CA VAL A 133 3.30 -11.23 0.17
C VAL A 133 4.14 -10.21 0.93
N SER A 134 5.45 -10.42 1.01
CA SER A 134 6.37 -9.56 1.76
C SER A 134 7.37 -8.88 0.81
N PRO A 135 6.98 -7.80 0.13
CA PRO A 135 7.80 -7.16 -0.91
C PRO A 135 9.10 -6.54 -0.38
N CYS A 136 9.17 -6.27 0.90
CA CYS A 136 10.30 -5.64 1.57
C CYS A 136 10.89 -6.47 2.72
N GLY A 137 10.74 -7.80 2.67
CA GLY A 137 11.27 -8.70 3.68
C GLY A 137 10.36 -8.85 4.91
N VAL A 138 10.95 -9.25 6.04
CA VAL A 138 10.20 -9.57 7.25
C VAL A 138 9.41 -8.36 7.75
N GLY A 139 8.11 -8.56 7.97
CA GLY A 139 7.19 -7.52 8.44
C GLY A 139 6.64 -6.60 7.35
N GLY A 140 6.99 -6.85 6.08
CA GLY A 140 6.35 -6.16 4.95
C GLY A 140 5.00 -6.76 4.58
N ALA A 141 4.21 -5.97 3.85
CA ALA A 141 2.94 -6.41 3.26
C ALA A 141 2.70 -5.70 1.94
N SER A 142 1.99 -6.33 1.01
CA SER A 142 1.40 -5.59 -0.09
C SER A 142 0.14 -4.87 0.40
N ILE A 143 -0.16 -3.72 -0.20
CA ILE A 143 -1.34 -2.94 0.17
C ILE A 143 -2.14 -2.62 -1.09
N SER A 144 -3.46 -2.71 -0.98
CA SER A 144 -4.38 -2.25 -2.02
C SER A 144 -5.61 -1.64 -1.37
N GLY A 145 -6.20 -0.63 -2.00
CA GLY A 145 -7.35 0.04 -1.42
C GLY A 145 -8.03 1.05 -2.31
N GLN A 146 -9.06 1.66 -1.73
CA GLN A 146 -9.77 2.78 -2.29
C GLN A 146 -9.74 3.94 -1.29
N ARG A 147 -9.37 5.10 -1.79
CA ARG A 147 -9.42 6.37 -1.06
C ARG A 147 -10.52 7.25 -1.61
N ARG A 148 -11.22 7.91 -0.72
CA ARG A 148 -12.21 8.94 -1.03
C ARG A 148 -11.79 10.23 -0.34
N ILE A 149 -11.49 11.25 -1.13
CA ILE A 149 -11.15 12.59 -0.64
C ILE A 149 -12.38 13.47 -0.82
N ILE A 150 -12.91 13.95 0.29
CA ILE A 150 -14.11 14.78 0.36
C ILE A 150 -13.66 16.23 0.41
N LEU A 151 -14.05 17.00 -0.59
CA LEU A 151 -13.65 18.37 -0.84
C LEU A 151 -14.88 19.26 -1.04
N THR A 152 -14.71 20.55 -0.89
CA THR A 152 -15.70 21.51 -1.39
C THR A 152 -15.88 21.31 -2.89
N GLY A 153 -17.08 20.99 -3.32
CA GLY A 153 -17.41 20.77 -4.74
C GLY A 153 -17.48 19.31 -5.16
N GLY A 154 -17.15 18.32 -4.32
CA GLY A 154 -17.35 16.92 -4.65
C GLY A 154 -16.42 15.94 -3.91
N VAL A 155 -16.44 14.71 -4.39
CA VAL A 155 -15.61 13.64 -3.88
C VAL A 155 -14.68 13.14 -4.98
N LEU A 156 -13.38 13.11 -4.70
CA LEU A 156 -12.37 12.50 -5.55
C LEU A 156 -12.13 11.07 -5.06
N VAL A 157 -12.29 10.10 -5.94
CA VAL A 157 -12.06 8.67 -5.64
C VAL A 157 -10.78 8.21 -6.32
N GLN A 158 -9.96 7.45 -5.59
CA GLN A 158 -8.69 6.90 -6.07
C GLN A 158 -8.60 5.43 -5.71
N HIS A 159 -7.99 4.62 -6.58
CA HIS A 159 -7.56 3.27 -6.28
C HIS A 159 -6.05 3.28 -6.03
N GLU A 160 -5.62 2.62 -5.00
CA GLU A 160 -4.24 2.59 -4.54
C GLU A 160 -3.69 1.17 -4.53
N ALA A 161 -2.40 1.04 -4.86
CA ALA A 161 -1.65 -0.20 -4.72
C ALA A 161 -0.19 0.10 -4.39
N GLY A 162 0.39 -0.66 -3.48
CA GLY A 162 1.75 -0.41 -3.02
C GLY A 162 2.21 -1.41 -1.97
N MET A 163 3.06 -0.94 -1.08
CA MET A 163 3.66 -1.75 -0.03
C MET A 163 3.73 -0.99 1.29
N ALA A 164 3.58 -1.75 2.38
CA ALA A 164 3.89 -1.32 3.73
C ALA A 164 5.19 -2.01 4.16
N CYS A 165 6.18 -1.25 4.61
CA CYS A 165 7.50 -1.76 4.97
C CYS A 165 7.94 -1.24 6.33
N ILE A 166 8.70 -2.04 7.06
CA ILE A 166 9.42 -1.59 8.25
C ILE A 166 10.79 -1.10 7.79
N THR A 167 11.06 0.18 7.97
CA THR A 167 12.33 0.83 7.63
C THR A 167 13.11 1.21 8.89
N ALA A 168 14.33 1.70 8.73
CA ALA A 168 15.12 2.21 9.86
C ALA A 168 14.46 3.43 10.55
N SER A 169 13.63 4.18 9.82
CA SER A 169 12.86 5.33 10.34
C SER A 169 11.48 4.95 10.88
N GLY A 170 11.13 3.67 10.89
CA GLY A 170 9.83 3.18 11.33
C GLY A 170 9.01 2.57 10.18
N PRO A 171 7.75 2.18 10.46
CA PRO A 171 6.86 1.63 9.45
C PRO A 171 6.40 2.72 8.48
N GLN A 172 6.53 2.44 7.18
CA GLN A 172 6.21 3.34 6.08
C GLN A 172 5.30 2.65 5.07
N VAL A 173 4.38 3.41 4.47
CA VAL A 173 3.63 2.97 3.29
C VAL A 173 4.09 3.77 2.08
N SER A 174 4.33 3.08 0.97
CA SER A 174 4.56 3.68 -0.34
C SER A 174 3.62 3.03 -1.35
N ALA A 175 2.78 3.82 -1.98
CA ALA A 175 1.80 3.36 -2.93
C ALA A 175 1.73 4.28 -4.16
N THR A 176 1.19 3.75 -5.24
CA THR A 176 0.73 4.53 -6.39
C THR A 176 -0.79 4.60 -6.36
N TYR A 177 -1.35 5.69 -6.88
CA TYR A 177 -2.79 5.80 -7.05
C TYR A 177 -3.18 6.09 -8.51
N ARG A 178 -4.41 5.73 -8.82
CA ARG A 178 -5.11 6.13 -10.05
C ARG A 178 -6.49 6.68 -9.69
N VAL A 179 -6.83 7.83 -10.26
CA VAL A 179 -8.14 8.46 -10.10
C VAL A 179 -9.21 7.65 -10.81
N ASP A 180 -10.30 7.38 -10.10
CA ASP A 180 -11.53 6.81 -10.64
C ASP A 180 -12.57 7.91 -10.87
N GLY A 181 -12.58 8.45 -12.09
CA GLY A 181 -13.50 9.52 -12.43
C GLY A 181 -14.96 9.09 -12.52
N GLN A 182 -15.23 7.78 -12.66
CA GLN A 182 -16.62 7.27 -12.69
C GLN A 182 -17.21 7.23 -11.28
N ALA A 183 -16.40 6.87 -10.29
CA ALA A 183 -16.80 6.88 -8.87
C ALA A 183 -16.71 8.27 -8.23
N SER A 184 -15.97 9.20 -8.85
CA SER A 184 -15.82 10.57 -8.40
C SER A 184 -17.07 11.40 -8.69
N THR A 185 -17.32 12.41 -7.84
CA THR A 185 -18.55 13.24 -7.94
C THR A 185 -18.23 14.73 -7.99
N GLY A 186 -19.24 15.54 -8.23
CA GLY A 186 -19.08 16.98 -8.26
C GLY A 186 -18.17 17.43 -9.38
N ILE A 187 -17.25 18.34 -9.11
CA ILE A 187 -16.27 18.84 -10.09
C ILE A 187 -15.25 17.79 -10.49
N PHE A 188 -15.15 16.68 -9.77
CA PHE A 188 -14.24 15.56 -10.02
C PHE A 188 -14.86 14.44 -10.86
N ALA A 189 -16.15 14.54 -11.23
CA ALA A 189 -16.78 13.56 -12.11
C ALA A 189 -16.06 13.50 -13.46
N GLY A 190 -15.65 12.29 -13.87
CA GLY A 190 -14.86 12.08 -15.08
C GLY A 190 -13.38 12.46 -14.97
N ALA A 191 -12.91 12.91 -13.82
CA ALA A 191 -11.51 13.25 -13.61
C ALA A 191 -10.58 12.07 -13.88
N ARG A 192 -9.34 12.35 -14.25
CA ARG A 192 -8.27 11.39 -14.48
C ARG A 192 -7.00 11.85 -13.79
N GLY A 193 -6.14 10.91 -13.46
CA GLY A 193 -4.86 11.22 -12.87
C GLY A 193 -4.21 10.01 -12.23
N THR A 194 -2.93 10.15 -11.93
CA THR A 194 -2.11 9.15 -11.24
C THR A 194 -1.08 9.85 -10.37
N GLY A 195 -0.56 9.15 -9.39
CA GLY A 195 0.48 9.69 -8.55
C GLY A 195 0.97 8.70 -7.50
N HIS A 196 1.58 9.25 -6.47
CA HIS A 196 2.19 8.53 -5.38
C HIS A 196 1.61 8.96 -4.04
N VAL A 197 1.56 8.01 -3.14
CA VAL A 197 1.21 8.18 -1.72
C VAL A 197 2.40 7.75 -0.89
N SER A 198 2.74 8.53 0.12
CA SER A 198 3.70 8.17 1.15
C SER A 198 3.09 8.43 2.51
N VAL A 199 3.16 7.43 3.41
CA VAL A 199 2.62 7.54 4.78
C VAL A 199 3.70 7.16 5.78
N ASP A 200 3.96 8.03 6.73
CA ASP A 200 4.63 7.68 7.97
C ASP A 200 3.59 7.12 8.94
N VAL A 201 3.59 5.80 9.11
CA VAL A 201 2.59 5.11 9.94
C VAL A 201 2.70 5.48 11.42
N THR A 202 3.91 5.87 11.88
CA THR A 202 4.14 6.24 13.28
C THR A 202 3.42 7.54 13.65
N THR A 203 3.43 8.50 12.74
CA THR A 203 2.82 9.83 12.96
C THR A 203 1.44 9.97 12.33
N GLY A 204 1.07 9.05 11.44
CA GLY A 204 -0.10 9.15 10.58
C GLY A 204 0.02 10.25 9.52
N HIS A 205 1.21 10.85 9.36
CA HIS A 205 1.43 11.87 8.34
C HIS A 205 1.47 11.26 6.95
N GLU A 206 0.68 11.83 6.06
CA GLU A 206 0.52 11.35 4.71
C GLU A 206 0.72 12.46 3.69
N THR A 207 1.37 12.13 2.57
CA THR A 207 1.53 13.02 1.43
C THR A 207 1.09 12.34 0.14
N LEU A 208 0.36 13.07 -0.67
CA LEU A 208 0.00 12.67 -2.03
C LEU A 208 0.61 13.65 -3.02
N SER A 209 1.16 13.11 -4.10
CA SER A 209 1.69 13.91 -5.21
C SER A 209 1.40 13.24 -6.54
N GLY A 210 1.05 14.02 -7.55
CA GLY A 210 0.78 13.47 -8.87
C GLY A 210 0.06 14.43 -9.81
N THR A 211 -0.78 13.86 -10.68
CA THR A 211 -1.57 14.60 -11.67
C THR A 211 -3.06 14.48 -11.39
N LEU A 212 -3.81 15.54 -11.71
CA LEU A 212 -5.26 15.56 -11.70
C LEU A 212 -5.76 16.39 -12.88
N ILE A 213 -6.46 15.74 -13.78
CA ILE A 213 -7.06 16.36 -14.95
C ILE A 213 -8.57 16.32 -14.75
N LEU A 214 -9.18 17.49 -14.63
CA LEU A 214 -10.63 17.62 -14.54
C LEU A 214 -11.24 17.63 -15.94
N THR A 215 -12.38 16.99 -16.08
CA THR A 215 -13.14 17.01 -17.34
C THR A 215 -13.98 18.28 -17.37
N PRO A 216 -13.86 19.13 -18.41
CA PRO A 216 -14.73 20.29 -18.56
C PRO A 216 -16.20 19.83 -18.55
N ARG A 217 -17.04 20.50 -17.78
CA ARG A 217 -18.49 20.28 -17.86
C ARG A 217 -18.99 20.96 -19.13
N ALA A 218 -19.75 20.22 -19.93
CA ALA A 218 -20.58 20.85 -20.96
C ALA A 218 -21.58 21.78 -20.26
N THR A 219 -21.51 23.05 -20.53
CA THR A 219 -22.44 24.12 -20.08
C THR A 219 -23.74 24.03 -20.87
#